data_3c9b02771fb9a806def6ab2e0369a2dd
#
_entry.id   3c9b02771fb9a806def6ab2e0369a2dd
#
_cell.length_a   1.000
_cell.length_b   1.000
_cell.length_c   1.000
_cell.angle_alpha   90.00
_cell.angle_beta   90.00
_cell.angle_gamma   90.00
#
_symmetry.space_group_name_H-M   'P 1'
#
loop_
_entity.id
_entity.type
_entity.pdbx_description
1 polymer ?
#
loop_
_entity_poly.entity_id
_entity_poly.type
_entity_poly.pdbx_seq_one_letter_code
_entity_poly.pdbx_strand_id
1 'polypeptide(L)'
;MSVKSQRDLRLKARRARAFRRKLAVVFVAVLLIIVFLVVVYSFGGGKPVASAGRVLLVTSMGNVTIELYGDMPVTTGNFKNLVNISAYDGTIFHRVVHDFVVQGGNVSGKGISVPTIADELPNKHSNVRGSVAMAKTSEPNSATSQFYINLVDNSASLDSNYSVFGRVVAGMDVVDRIGGVTTDANDMPVQDVLLIEALMIG
;
A
#
# COMPACT_ATOMS: atom_id res chain seq x y z
N MET A 1 25.93 25.68 -66.44
CA MET A 1 25.75 25.72 -64.97
C MET A 1 27.06 25.34 -64.33
N SER A 2 27.65 26.25 -63.51
CA SER A 2 29.00 26.04 -62.93
C SER A 2 28.99 24.90 -61.92
N VAL A 3 30.08 24.09 -61.89
CA VAL A 3 30.31 22.98 -60.93
C VAL A 3 30.13 23.42 -59.45
N LYS A 4 30.48 24.69 -59.16
CA LYS A 4 30.31 25.32 -57.86
C LYS A 4 28.84 25.41 -57.43
N SER A 5 27.93 25.73 -58.36
CA SER A 5 26.47 25.82 -58.11
C SER A 5 25.85 24.45 -57.79
N GLN A 6 26.27 23.38 -58.45
CA GLN A 6 25.80 22.03 -58.15
C GLN A 6 26.26 21.50 -56.79
N ARG A 7 27.49 21.88 -56.34
CA ARG A 7 28.02 21.48 -55.05
C ARG A 7 27.27 22.17 -53.88
N ASP A 8 26.91 23.43 -54.05
CA ASP A 8 26.13 24.18 -53.05
C ASP A 8 24.68 23.65 -52.89
N LEU A 9 24.06 23.28 -54.01
CA LEU A 9 22.74 22.64 -53.99
C LEU A 9 22.78 21.30 -53.27
N ARG A 10 23.81 20.47 -53.49
CA ARG A 10 23.97 19.19 -52.79
C ARG A 10 24.21 19.37 -51.29
N LEU A 11 25.00 20.39 -50.88
CA LEU A 11 25.22 20.69 -49.49
C LEU A 11 23.95 21.18 -48.78
N LYS A 12 23.17 22.04 -49.41
CA LYS A 12 21.83 22.47 -48.92
C LYS A 12 20.89 21.31 -48.74
N ALA A 13 20.82 20.40 -49.73
CA ALA A 13 19.97 19.21 -49.65
C ALA A 13 20.40 18.24 -48.55
N ARG A 14 21.72 18.06 -48.32
CA ARG A 14 22.23 17.24 -47.22
C ARG A 14 21.88 17.85 -45.83
N ARG A 15 22.07 19.18 -45.69
CA ARG A 15 21.70 19.91 -44.45
C ARG A 15 20.19 19.82 -44.17
N ALA A 16 19.34 19.97 -45.19
CA ALA A 16 17.88 19.84 -45.07
C ALA A 16 17.47 18.43 -44.67
N ARG A 17 18.10 17.39 -45.23
CA ARG A 17 17.84 15.99 -44.84
C ARG A 17 18.29 15.69 -43.42
N ALA A 18 19.47 16.20 -43.02
CA ALA A 18 19.97 16.05 -41.62
C ALA A 18 19.04 16.76 -40.60
N PHE A 19 18.58 17.97 -40.95
CA PHE A 19 17.64 18.72 -40.12
C PHE A 19 16.30 17.99 -39.97
N ARG A 20 15.71 17.48 -41.11
CA ARG A 20 14.48 16.69 -41.08
C ARG A 20 14.62 15.40 -40.25
N ARG A 21 15.79 14.73 -40.29
CA ARG A 21 16.06 13.55 -39.45
C ARG A 21 16.11 13.91 -37.99
N LYS A 22 16.79 15.00 -37.61
CA LYS A 22 16.80 15.47 -36.22
C LYS A 22 15.42 15.85 -35.70
N LEU A 23 14.63 16.54 -36.54
CA LEU A 23 13.26 16.92 -36.22
C LEU A 23 12.37 15.68 -36.01
N ALA A 24 12.50 14.66 -36.87
CA ALA A 24 11.77 13.40 -36.74
C ALA A 24 12.12 12.65 -35.43
N VAL A 25 13.42 12.63 -35.03
CA VAL A 25 13.85 11.99 -33.78
C VAL A 25 13.26 12.72 -32.57
N VAL A 26 13.31 14.07 -32.57
CA VAL A 26 12.69 14.87 -31.51
C VAL A 26 11.17 14.63 -31.43
N PHE A 27 10.50 14.57 -32.59
CA PHE A 27 9.06 14.32 -32.64
C PHE A 27 8.69 12.94 -32.07
N VAL A 28 9.46 11.90 -32.43
CA VAL A 28 9.27 10.55 -31.86
C VAL A 28 9.53 10.52 -30.35
N ALA A 29 10.59 11.21 -29.87
CA ALA A 29 10.87 11.28 -28.43
C ALA A 29 9.74 11.98 -27.65
N VAL A 30 9.21 13.09 -28.18
CA VAL A 30 8.07 13.79 -27.58
C VAL A 30 6.82 12.92 -27.58
N LEU A 31 6.56 12.19 -28.66
CA LEU A 31 5.42 11.28 -28.75
C LEU A 31 5.53 10.14 -27.73
N LEU A 32 6.72 9.57 -27.54
CA LEU A 32 6.96 8.54 -26.52
C LEU A 32 6.77 9.09 -25.10
N ILE A 33 7.19 10.32 -24.81
CA ILE A 33 6.95 10.97 -23.53
C ILE A 33 5.45 11.18 -23.29
N ILE A 34 4.71 11.63 -24.32
CA ILE A 34 3.26 11.81 -24.23
C ILE A 34 2.56 10.46 -23.99
N VAL A 35 2.93 9.42 -24.72
CA VAL A 35 2.40 8.07 -24.52
C VAL A 35 2.72 7.55 -23.13
N PHE A 36 3.96 7.75 -22.65
CA PHE A 36 4.35 7.37 -21.29
C PHE A 36 3.53 8.14 -20.23
N LEU A 37 3.34 9.45 -20.39
CA LEU A 37 2.51 10.25 -19.51
C LEU A 37 1.04 9.80 -19.56
N VAL A 38 0.49 9.52 -20.73
CA VAL A 38 -0.89 9.00 -20.87
C VAL A 38 -1.03 7.65 -20.20
N VAL A 39 -0.07 6.75 -20.37
CA VAL A 39 -0.06 5.43 -19.71
C VAL A 39 0.03 5.60 -18.19
N VAL A 40 0.95 6.41 -17.68
CA VAL A 40 1.06 6.70 -16.23
C VAL A 40 -0.22 7.33 -15.69
N TYR A 41 -0.84 8.26 -16.42
CA TYR A 41 -2.11 8.87 -16.04
C TYR A 41 -3.30 7.89 -16.11
N SER A 42 -3.32 7.00 -17.09
CA SER A 42 -4.42 6.04 -17.28
C SER A 42 -4.34 4.85 -16.31
N PHE A 43 -3.15 4.45 -15.90
CA PHE A 43 -2.93 3.35 -14.95
C PHE A 43 -2.70 3.81 -13.49
N GLY A 44 -2.42 5.11 -13.26
CA GLY A 44 -2.24 5.70 -11.92
C GLY A 44 -3.42 6.53 -11.41
N GLY A 45 -4.49 6.66 -12.20
CA GLY A 45 -5.56 7.62 -11.98
C GLY A 45 -6.74 7.16 -11.12
N GLY A 46 -6.52 6.39 -10.07
CA GLY A 46 -7.48 6.40 -8.96
C GLY A 46 -7.49 7.81 -8.34
N LYS A 47 -8.68 8.42 -8.14
CA LYS A 47 -8.76 9.67 -7.37
C LYS A 47 -7.98 9.47 -6.08
N PRO A 48 -7.07 10.41 -5.70
CA PRO A 48 -6.37 10.28 -4.44
C PRO A 48 -7.40 10.14 -3.32
N VAL A 49 -7.36 8.99 -2.64
CA VAL A 49 -8.21 8.77 -1.47
C VAL A 49 -7.77 9.77 -0.42
N ALA A 50 -8.71 10.53 0.14
CA ALA A 50 -8.40 11.46 1.22
C ALA A 50 -7.80 10.66 2.38
N SER A 51 -6.61 11.05 2.82
CA SER A 51 -5.96 10.45 3.99
C SER A 51 -6.72 10.87 5.26
N ALA A 52 -7.02 9.90 6.11
CA ALA A 52 -7.59 10.15 7.43
C ALA A 52 -6.51 10.32 8.52
N GLY A 53 -5.24 10.38 8.13
CA GLY A 53 -4.08 10.48 8.99
C GLY A 53 -3.15 9.27 8.84
N ARG A 54 -2.05 9.30 9.59
CA ARG A 54 -1.07 8.22 9.61
C ARG A 54 -0.87 7.69 11.02
N VAL A 55 -0.54 6.42 11.12
CA VAL A 55 -0.20 5.74 12.36
C VAL A 55 1.21 5.17 12.26
N LEU A 56 2.04 5.46 13.25
CA LEU A 56 3.32 4.81 13.46
C LEU A 56 3.11 3.61 14.39
N LEU A 57 3.42 2.42 13.92
CA LEU A 57 3.55 1.22 14.73
C LEU A 57 5.03 1.04 15.09
N VAL A 58 5.36 1.19 16.37
CA VAL A 58 6.68 0.88 16.91
C VAL A 58 6.70 -0.59 17.31
N THR A 59 7.48 -1.40 16.62
CA THR A 59 7.55 -2.84 16.89
C THR A 59 8.93 -3.25 17.41
N SER A 60 9.04 -4.43 18.01
CA SER A 60 10.34 -4.99 18.43
C SER A 60 11.28 -5.27 17.25
N MET A 61 10.77 -5.23 16.00
CA MET A 61 11.56 -5.47 14.78
C MET A 61 11.79 -4.21 13.93
N GLY A 62 11.27 -3.05 14.39
CA GLY A 62 11.40 -1.76 13.71
C GLY A 62 10.05 -1.05 13.55
N ASN A 63 10.07 0.07 12.86
CA ASN A 63 8.91 0.94 12.70
C ASN A 63 8.17 0.67 11.40
N VAL A 64 6.84 0.70 11.46
CA VAL A 64 5.95 0.60 10.29
C VAL A 64 5.01 1.80 10.31
N THR A 65 4.90 2.52 9.19
CA THR A 65 3.95 3.63 9.06
C THR A 65 2.79 3.22 8.16
N ILE A 66 1.57 3.38 8.68
CA ILE A 66 0.32 3.10 7.96
C ILE A 66 -0.36 4.43 7.63
N GLU A 67 -0.75 4.62 6.38
CA GLU A 67 -1.67 5.66 5.95
C GLU A 67 -3.10 5.13 5.97
N LEU A 68 -4.01 5.84 6.62
CA LEU A 68 -5.41 5.45 6.80
C LEU A 68 -6.29 6.07 5.71
N TYR A 69 -7.27 5.31 5.23
CA TYR A 69 -8.20 5.77 4.19
C TYR A 69 -9.39 6.52 4.77
N GLY A 70 -9.66 7.72 4.26
CA GLY A 70 -10.74 8.58 4.74
C GLY A 70 -12.13 8.18 4.23
N ASP A 71 -12.19 7.34 3.21
CA ASP A 71 -13.44 6.80 2.65
C ASP A 71 -13.89 5.47 3.27
N MET A 72 -13.19 5.04 4.34
CA MET A 72 -13.52 3.89 5.20
C MET A 72 -13.79 4.37 6.64
N PRO A 73 -14.82 5.21 6.87
CA PRO A 73 -14.97 5.96 8.13
C PRO A 73 -15.23 5.09 9.34
N VAL A 74 -15.94 3.97 9.21
CA VAL A 74 -16.25 3.06 10.34
C VAL A 74 -14.99 2.36 10.78
N THR A 75 -14.31 1.69 9.86
CA THR A 75 -13.12 0.90 10.13
C THR A 75 -11.93 1.76 10.54
N THR A 76 -11.67 2.84 9.77
CA THR A 76 -10.62 3.82 10.09
C THR A 76 -10.88 4.51 11.43
N GLY A 77 -12.15 4.89 11.70
CA GLY A 77 -12.54 5.52 12.96
C GLY A 77 -12.29 4.61 14.16
N ASN A 78 -12.68 3.33 14.06
CA ASN A 78 -12.43 2.32 15.09
C ASN A 78 -10.92 2.17 15.36
N PHE A 79 -10.12 1.99 14.31
CA PHE A 79 -8.66 1.82 14.45
C PHE A 79 -8.01 3.05 15.12
N LYS A 80 -8.37 4.26 14.70
CA LYS A 80 -7.88 5.51 15.30
C LYS A 80 -8.26 5.63 16.78
N ASN A 81 -9.48 5.29 17.13
CA ASN A 81 -9.92 5.32 18.52
C ASN A 81 -9.08 4.38 19.38
N LEU A 82 -8.81 3.17 18.92
CA LEU A 82 -7.98 2.18 19.62
C LEU A 82 -6.53 2.63 19.74
N VAL A 83 -5.96 3.28 18.71
CA VAL A 83 -4.64 3.93 18.80
C VAL A 83 -4.65 5.03 19.85
N ASN A 84 -5.64 5.94 19.83
CA ASN A 84 -5.70 7.09 20.73
C ASN A 84 -5.85 6.72 22.21
N ILE A 85 -6.44 5.55 22.51
CA ILE A 85 -6.54 5.05 23.90
C ILE A 85 -5.43 4.07 24.24
N SER A 86 -4.35 3.99 23.44
CA SER A 86 -3.22 3.08 23.63
C SER A 86 -3.63 1.61 23.77
N ALA A 87 -4.72 1.21 23.12
CA ALA A 87 -5.23 -0.14 23.21
C ALA A 87 -4.25 -1.17 22.63
N TYR A 88 -3.50 -0.78 21.60
CA TYR A 88 -2.56 -1.66 20.90
C TYR A 88 -1.19 -1.79 21.59
N ASP A 89 -0.83 -0.86 22.49
CA ASP A 89 0.48 -0.83 23.12
C ASP A 89 0.76 -2.12 23.88
N GLY A 90 1.92 -2.72 23.67
CA GLY A 90 2.32 -3.98 24.29
C GLY A 90 1.56 -5.23 23.79
N THR A 91 0.75 -5.12 22.74
CA THR A 91 0.17 -6.30 22.07
C THR A 91 1.22 -7.00 21.20
N ILE A 92 0.89 -8.15 20.64
CA ILE A 92 1.78 -8.92 19.77
C ILE A 92 1.16 -9.13 18.39
N PHE A 93 2.01 -9.43 17.41
CA PHE A 93 1.60 -10.08 16.18
C PHE A 93 1.45 -11.58 16.48
N HIS A 94 0.22 -12.00 16.79
CA HIS A 94 -0.08 -13.33 17.32
C HIS A 94 -0.29 -14.38 16.23
N ARG A 95 -0.35 -13.98 14.95
CA ARG A 95 -0.48 -14.90 13.81
C ARG A 95 0.33 -14.36 12.63
N VAL A 96 1.22 -15.19 12.10
CA VAL A 96 2.04 -14.90 10.94
C VAL A 96 1.95 -16.09 9.99
N VAL A 97 1.41 -15.86 8.80
CA VAL A 97 1.36 -16.85 7.72
C VAL A 97 2.26 -16.37 6.59
N HIS A 98 3.33 -17.10 6.33
CA HIS A 98 4.26 -16.79 5.25
C HIS A 98 3.52 -16.66 3.92
N ASP A 99 3.94 -15.70 3.09
CA ASP A 99 3.35 -15.42 1.79
C ASP A 99 1.82 -15.20 1.83
N PHE A 100 1.32 -14.71 2.98
CA PHE A 100 -0.09 -14.37 3.16
C PHE A 100 -0.24 -13.09 3.98
N VAL A 101 -0.27 -13.17 5.32
CA VAL A 101 -0.52 -12.01 6.20
C VAL A 101 0.29 -12.06 7.49
N VAL A 102 0.50 -10.88 8.10
CA VAL A 102 0.88 -10.72 9.50
C VAL A 102 -0.29 -10.09 10.25
N GLN A 103 -0.78 -10.73 11.32
CA GLN A 103 -1.98 -10.33 12.06
C GLN A 103 -1.64 -10.01 13.53
N GLY A 104 -2.15 -8.88 13.99
CA GLY A 104 -1.93 -8.38 15.36
C GLY A 104 -3.14 -7.64 15.92
N GLY A 105 -2.93 -6.88 16.99
CA GLY A 105 -3.93 -5.99 17.57
C GLY A 105 -5.01 -6.70 18.38
N ASN A 106 -4.74 -7.87 18.93
CA ASN A 106 -5.64 -8.52 19.88
C ASN A 106 -5.53 -7.86 21.27
N VAL A 107 -6.58 -7.16 21.69
CA VAL A 107 -6.66 -6.45 22.98
C VAL A 107 -7.50 -7.17 24.02
N SER A 108 -7.98 -8.38 23.77
CA SER A 108 -8.90 -9.10 24.65
C SER A 108 -8.35 -9.35 26.06
N GLY A 109 -7.02 -9.50 26.19
CA GLY A 109 -6.34 -9.68 27.48
C GLY A 109 -6.10 -8.41 28.30
N LYS A 110 -6.46 -7.22 27.77
CA LYS A 110 -6.16 -5.92 28.38
C LYS A 110 -7.30 -5.33 29.22
N GLY A 111 -8.40 -6.04 29.36
CA GLY A 111 -9.60 -5.51 30.06
C GLY A 111 -10.31 -4.38 29.28
N ILE A 112 -9.99 -4.18 28.02
CA ILE A 112 -10.60 -3.17 27.16
C ILE A 112 -11.78 -3.83 26.43
N SER A 113 -12.99 -3.27 26.62
CA SER A 113 -14.17 -3.69 25.88
C SER A 113 -14.20 -3.00 24.51
N VAL A 114 -14.12 -3.75 23.43
CA VAL A 114 -14.19 -3.24 22.07
C VAL A 114 -15.46 -3.77 21.41
N PRO A 115 -16.42 -2.91 21.08
CA PRO A 115 -17.62 -3.34 20.37
C PRO A 115 -17.26 -3.81 18.95
N THR A 116 -18.10 -4.65 18.39
CA THR A 116 -18.02 -5.01 16.98
C THR A 116 -18.37 -3.81 16.10
N ILE A 117 -17.79 -3.76 14.91
CA ILE A 117 -18.07 -2.73 13.90
C ILE A 117 -18.71 -3.34 12.66
N ALA A 118 -19.48 -2.54 11.94
CA ALA A 118 -20.05 -2.92 10.66
C ALA A 118 -18.94 -3.10 9.60
N ASP A 119 -19.10 -4.12 8.77
CA ASP A 119 -18.25 -4.30 7.59
C ASP A 119 -18.50 -3.18 6.58
N GLU A 120 -17.45 -2.60 6.03
CA GLU A 120 -17.54 -1.61 4.94
C GLU A 120 -17.31 -2.30 3.59
N LEU A 121 -18.30 -3.08 3.18
CA LEU A 121 -18.33 -3.84 1.93
C LEU A 121 -19.45 -3.34 1.01
N PRO A 122 -19.33 -3.47 -0.34
CA PRO A 122 -18.17 -4.03 -1.05
C PRO A 122 -16.92 -3.20 -0.83
N ASN A 123 -15.78 -3.89 -0.82
CA ASN A 123 -14.49 -3.26 -0.52
C ASN A 123 -14.13 -2.19 -1.58
N LYS A 124 -13.77 -1.00 -1.12
CA LYS A 124 -13.30 0.09 -2.01
C LYS A 124 -11.83 -0.04 -2.37
N HIS A 125 -11.11 -0.82 -1.59
CA HIS A 125 -9.67 -1.04 -1.69
C HIS A 125 -9.38 -2.52 -1.64
N SER A 126 -8.37 -2.97 -2.41
CA SER A 126 -8.05 -4.40 -2.51
C SER A 126 -7.01 -4.83 -1.48
N ASN A 127 -7.11 -6.11 -1.09
CA ASN A 127 -6.16 -6.80 -0.21
C ASN A 127 -4.87 -7.14 -0.98
N VAL A 128 -4.20 -6.13 -1.52
CA VAL A 128 -2.91 -6.27 -2.18
C VAL A 128 -1.75 -6.13 -1.19
N ARG A 129 -0.54 -6.50 -1.60
CA ARG A 129 0.65 -6.35 -0.74
C ARG A 129 0.75 -4.96 -0.10
N GLY A 130 0.94 -4.94 1.21
CA GLY A 130 1.06 -3.74 2.03
C GLY A 130 -0.27 -3.09 2.42
N SER A 131 -1.42 -3.56 1.93
CA SER A 131 -2.71 -3.11 2.43
C SER A 131 -2.98 -3.62 3.84
N VAL A 132 -3.76 -2.85 4.60
CA VAL A 132 -4.13 -3.14 6.00
C VAL A 132 -5.63 -3.28 6.09
N ALA A 133 -6.09 -4.40 6.66
CA ALA A 133 -7.51 -4.71 6.79
C ALA A 133 -7.86 -5.20 8.20
N MET A 134 -9.14 -5.06 8.57
CA MET A 134 -9.64 -5.61 9.84
C MET A 134 -9.82 -7.12 9.74
N ALA A 135 -9.28 -7.82 10.73
CA ALA A 135 -9.57 -9.23 10.93
C ALA A 135 -10.91 -9.39 11.65
N LYS A 136 -11.63 -10.45 11.29
CA LYS A 136 -12.92 -10.82 11.90
C LYS A 136 -13.12 -12.33 11.88
N THR A 137 -14.16 -12.80 12.55
CA THR A 137 -14.64 -14.19 12.44
C THR A 137 -15.35 -14.42 11.10
N SER A 138 -15.90 -15.61 10.88
CA SER A 138 -16.75 -15.89 9.71
C SER A 138 -18.05 -15.08 9.69
N GLU A 139 -18.46 -14.57 10.85
CA GLU A 139 -19.71 -13.81 10.96
C GLU A 139 -19.55 -12.41 10.39
N PRO A 140 -20.55 -11.90 9.65
CA PRO A 140 -20.60 -10.51 9.23
C PRO A 140 -20.59 -9.55 10.43
N ASN A 141 -19.97 -8.38 10.27
CA ASN A 141 -19.94 -7.31 11.28
C ASN A 141 -19.33 -7.75 12.63
N SER A 142 -18.37 -8.68 12.60
CA SER A 142 -17.73 -9.23 13.80
C SER A 142 -16.33 -8.71 14.08
N ALA A 143 -15.83 -7.77 13.25
CA ALA A 143 -14.55 -7.13 13.47
C ALA A 143 -14.58 -6.29 14.76
N THR A 144 -13.47 -6.32 15.51
CA THR A 144 -13.29 -5.53 16.75
C THR A 144 -11.98 -4.72 16.72
N SER A 145 -10.86 -5.30 17.19
CA SER A 145 -9.57 -4.63 17.28
C SER A 145 -8.50 -5.21 16.37
N GLN A 146 -8.60 -6.51 16.02
CA GLN A 146 -7.54 -7.18 15.29
C GLN A 146 -7.47 -6.70 13.85
N PHE A 147 -6.23 -6.53 13.36
CA PHE A 147 -5.94 -6.16 11.97
C PHE A 147 -4.84 -7.06 11.41
N TYR A 148 -4.72 -7.06 10.09
CA TYR A 148 -3.62 -7.72 9.41
C TYR A 148 -3.04 -6.84 8.30
N ILE A 149 -1.77 -7.11 7.97
CA ILE A 149 -1.05 -6.50 6.85
C ILE A 149 -0.79 -7.60 5.82
N ASN A 150 -1.15 -7.36 4.57
CA ASN A 150 -0.94 -8.30 3.48
C ASN A 150 0.53 -8.35 3.06
N LEU A 151 1.11 -9.55 3.02
CA LEU A 151 2.48 -9.80 2.54
C LEU A 151 2.55 -9.93 1.02
N VAL A 152 1.46 -10.37 0.41
CA VAL A 152 1.30 -10.57 -1.03
C VAL A 152 -0.04 -10.03 -1.51
N ASP A 153 -0.36 -10.21 -2.80
CA ASP A 153 -1.70 -9.94 -3.34
C ASP A 153 -2.65 -11.08 -2.97
N ASN A 154 -3.57 -10.79 -2.06
CA ASN A 154 -4.61 -11.69 -1.56
C ASN A 154 -6.02 -11.29 -2.03
N SER A 155 -6.12 -10.37 -3.00
CA SER A 155 -7.39 -9.78 -3.45
C SER A 155 -8.43 -10.83 -3.85
N ALA A 156 -8.00 -11.87 -4.56
CA ALA A 156 -8.90 -12.93 -5.04
C ALA A 156 -9.61 -13.70 -3.91
N SER A 157 -9.00 -13.77 -2.71
CA SER A 157 -9.54 -14.54 -1.57
C SER A 157 -10.16 -13.66 -0.48
N LEU A 158 -9.71 -12.41 -0.32
CA LEU A 158 -10.06 -11.58 0.83
C LEU A 158 -10.99 -10.40 0.52
N ASP A 159 -11.01 -9.87 -0.71
CA ASP A 159 -11.74 -8.65 -1.04
C ASP A 159 -13.25 -8.74 -0.81
N SER A 160 -13.84 -9.93 -0.93
CA SER A 160 -15.26 -10.13 -0.71
C SER A 160 -15.70 -10.04 0.76
N ASN A 161 -14.75 -10.18 1.72
CA ASN A 161 -15.09 -10.41 3.12
C ASN A 161 -14.40 -9.47 4.12
N TYR A 162 -13.30 -8.81 3.74
CA TYR A 162 -12.47 -8.06 4.69
C TYR A 162 -12.25 -6.61 4.25
N SER A 163 -12.66 -5.68 5.11
CA SER A 163 -12.60 -4.23 4.86
C SER A 163 -11.16 -3.71 4.95
N VAL A 164 -10.59 -3.30 3.83
CA VAL A 164 -9.27 -2.66 3.74
C VAL A 164 -9.41 -1.18 4.09
N PHE A 165 -8.70 -0.72 5.12
CA PHE A 165 -8.82 0.63 5.66
C PHE A 165 -7.54 1.47 5.62
N GLY A 166 -6.44 0.89 5.13
CA GLY A 166 -5.17 1.59 5.06
C GLY A 166 -4.10 0.84 4.27
N ARG A 167 -2.92 1.42 4.22
CA ARG A 167 -1.75 0.82 3.58
C ARG A 167 -0.46 1.19 4.30
N VAL A 168 0.53 0.34 4.24
CA VAL A 168 1.89 0.63 4.66
C VAL A 168 2.52 1.62 3.68
N VAL A 169 3.01 2.75 4.19
CA VAL A 169 3.71 3.78 3.40
C VAL A 169 5.20 3.87 3.73
N ALA A 170 5.63 3.27 4.87
CA ALA A 170 7.04 3.09 5.20
C ALA A 170 7.20 1.87 6.12
N GLY A 171 8.34 1.18 6.04
CA GLY A 171 8.64 0.00 6.87
C GLY A 171 8.08 -1.31 6.33
N MET A 172 7.83 -1.43 5.02
CA MET A 172 7.40 -2.71 4.44
C MET A 172 8.47 -3.81 4.57
N ASP A 173 9.74 -3.43 4.62
CA ASP A 173 10.86 -4.33 4.94
C ASP A 173 10.79 -4.87 6.37
N VAL A 174 10.27 -4.07 7.33
CA VAL A 174 9.99 -4.53 8.70
C VAL A 174 8.86 -5.55 8.68
N VAL A 175 7.78 -5.27 7.95
CA VAL A 175 6.65 -6.21 7.79
C VAL A 175 7.11 -7.53 7.18
N ASP A 176 8.01 -7.48 6.19
CA ASP A 176 8.60 -8.69 5.58
C ASP A 176 9.41 -9.49 6.60
N ARG A 177 10.21 -8.82 7.45
CA ARG A 177 10.95 -9.51 8.52
C ARG A 177 10.02 -10.15 9.53
N ILE A 178 8.93 -9.48 9.89
CA ILE A 178 7.88 -10.07 10.74
C ILE A 178 7.25 -11.27 10.03
N GLY A 179 6.94 -11.15 8.74
CA GLY A 179 6.43 -12.24 7.91
C GLY A 179 7.37 -13.44 7.78
N GLY A 180 8.67 -13.24 8.02
CA GLY A 180 9.71 -14.27 7.94
C GLY A 180 10.09 -14.94 9.27
N VAL A 181 9.43 -14.63 10.39
CA VAL A 181 9.74 -15.24 11.69
C VAL A 181 9.33 -16.71 11.73
N THR A 182 10.03 -17.51 12.53
CA THR A 182 9.63 -18.89 12.78
C THR A 182 8.33 -18.94 13.56
N THR A 183 7.37 -19.73 13.09
CA THR A 183 6.06 -19.94 13.72
C THR A 183 5.88 -21.39 14.17
N ASP A 184 4.96 -21.59 15.10
CA ASP A 184 4.49 -22.91 15.52
C ASP A 184 3.43 -23.47 14.55
N ALA A 185 2.85 -24.62 14.90
CA ALA A 185 1.81 -25.29 14.11
C ALA A 185 0.49 -24.52 14.01
N ASN A 186 0.31 -23.46 14.80
CA ASN A 186 -0.85 -22.57 14.80
C ASN A 186 -0.57 -21.22 14.17
N ASP A 187 0.50 -21.09 13.39
CA ASP A 187 0.97 -19.83 12.79
C ASP A 187 1.39 -18.76 13.82
N MET A 188 1.59 -19.12 15.10
CA MET A 188 2.00 -18.18 16.14
C MET A 188 3.54 -18.05 16.14
N PRO A 189 4.12 -16.83 16.15
CA PRO A 189 5.57 -16.65 16.28
C PRO A 189 6.12 -17.35 17.52
N VAL A 190 7.19 -18.14 17.35
CA VAL A 190 7.88 -18.84 18.46
C VAL A 190 8.52 -17.85 19.44
N GLN A 191 8.92 -16.68 18.95
CA GLN A 191 9.34 -15.53 19.73
C GLN A 191 8.37 -14.39 19.48
N ASP A 192 7.82 -13.82 20.55
CA ASP A 192 6.86 -12.74 20.44
C ASP A 192 7.42 -11.56 19.64
N VAL A 193 6.67 -11.14 18.64
CA VAL A 193 6.88 -9.88 17.93
C VAL A 193 5.95 -8.84 18.55
N LEU A 194 6.52 -7.94 19.35
CA LEU A 194 5.76 -6.93 20.08
C LEU A 194 5.37 -5.77 19.16
N LEU A 195 4.13 -5.32 19.28
CA LEU A 195 3.70 -3.97 18.95
C LEU A 195 3.85 -3.14 20.24
N ILE A 196 4.99 -2.46 20.36
CA ILE A 196 5.40 -1.74 21.57
C ILE A 196 4.46 -0.56 21.81
N GLU A 197 4.19 0.20 20.75
CA GLU A 197 3.37 1.40 20.79
C GLU A 197 2.75 1.68 19.41
N ALA A 198 1.54 2.24 19.40
CA ALA A 198 0.88 2.74 18.19
C ALA A 198 0.53 4.22 18.37
N LEU A 199 1.01 5.09 17.48
CA LEU A 199 0.90 6.54 17.58
C LEU A 199 0.27 7.17 16.35
N MET A 200 -0.68 8.09 16.55
CA MET A 200 -1.11 8.98 15.47
C MET A 200 0.02 9.95 15.13
N ILE A 201 0.36 10.08 13.84
CA ILE A 201 1.38 11.00 13.35
C ILE A 201 0.83 11.82 12.18
N GLY A 202 0.94 13.13 12.21
CA GLY A 202 0.65 14.09 11.11
C GLY A 202 -0.81 14.28 10.82
#